data_14967e64ff1dcc0444dddc64027fdb8d
#
_entry.id   14967e64ff1dcc0444dddc64027fdb8d
#
_cell.length_a   1.000
_cell.length_b   1.000
_cell.length_c   1.000
_cell.angle_alpha   90.00
_cell.angle_beta   90.00
_cell.angle_gamma   90.00
#
_symmetry.space_group_name_H-M   'P 1'
#
loop_
_entity.id
_entity.type
_entity.pdbx_description
1 polymer ?
#
loop_
_entity_poly.entity_id
_entity_poly.type
_entity_poly.pdbx_seq_one_letter_code
_entity_poly.pdbx_strand_id
1 'polypeptide(L)'
;YTVCTRLCECSRRFNLTAIHDPEEILRKHITDSLFFAAAIEKSGADSLIDIGSGAGFPSLPTAAVLPSVDVCALDSTAKKTVYMKETAIGAGISNFRSVAARAEEAGHTGAMRETFGAAGARAVANLRVLLELCTPFVRRGGVFVAMKGESAKEEAREAKSAAKLLGCELSSIAEYS
;
A
#
# COMPACT_ATOMS: atom_id res chain seq x y z
N TYR A 1 11.17 6.76 13.49
CA TYR A 1 12.39 6.09 13.98
C TYR A 1 12.13 4.61 14.28
N THR A 2 11.14 4.28 15.10
CA THR A 2 10.81 2.90 15.50
C THR A 2 10.58 1.95 14.33
N VAL A 3 9.86 2.36 13.28
CA VAL A 3 9.61 1.53 12.09
C VAL A 3 10.92 1.18 11.38
N CYS A 4 11.80 2.16 11.17
CA CYS A 4 13.10 1.94 10.51
C CYS A 4 14.01 1.02 11.34
N THR A 5 14.10 1.25 12.66
CA THR A 5 14.92 0.43 13.55
C THR A 5 14.45 -1.03 13.54
N ARG A 6 13.14 -1.27 13.70
CA ARG A 6 12.57 -2.61 13.63
C ARG A 6 12.73 -3.26 12.26
N LEU A 7 12.62 -2.49 11.18
CA LEU A 7 12.87 -3.00 9.83
C LEU A 7 14.31 -3.51 9.69
N CYS A 8 15.31 -2.74 10.14
CA CYS A 8 16.72 -3.14 10.11
C CYS A 8 16.98 -4.42 10.92
N GLU A 9 16.41 -4.51 12.12
CA GLU A 9 16.54 -5.68 13.00
C GLU A 9 15.89 -6.94 12.40
N CYS A 10 14.68 -6.82 11.87
CA CYS A 10 13.91 -7.94 11.36
C CYS A 10 14.28 -8.33 9.93
N SER A 11 14.78 -7.41 9.08
CA SER A 11 15.21 -7.73 7.71
C SER A 11 16.30 -8.79 7.67
N ARG A 12 17.21 -8.78 8.66
CA ARG A 12 18.26 -9.80 8.78
C ARG A 12 17.69 -11.20 9.08
N ARG A 13 16.50 -11.30 9.66
CA ARG A 13 15.88 -12.58 10.05
C ARG A 13 14.86 -13.09 9.03
N PHE A 14 14.17 -12.20 8.31
CA PHE A 14 12.97 -12.56 7.54
C PHE A 14 12.97 -12.09 6.09
N ASN A 15 14.09 -11.54 5.58
CA ASN A 15 14.16 -10.99 4.21
C ASN A 15 12.99 -10.04 3.88
N LEU A 16 12.70 -9.12 4.77
CA LEU A 16 11.58 -8.18 4.63
C LEU A 16 11.80 -7.17 3.50
N THR A 17 13.06 -6.78 3.28
CA THR A 17 13.49 -5.88 2.21
C THR A 17 14.91 -6.24 1.77
N ALA A 18 15.23 -5.98 0.50
CA ALA A 18 16.58 -6.09 -0.02
C ALA A 18 17.49 -4.91 0.40
N ILE A 19 16.90 -3.83 0.93
CA ILE A 19 17.62 -2.63 1.36
C ILE A 19 17.92 -2.74 2.84
N HIS A 20 19.21 -2.68 3.20
CA HIS A 20 19.69 -2.82 4.58
C HIS A 20 20.34 -1.56 5.12
N ASP A 21 20.70 -0.62 4.25
CA ASP A 21 21.29 0.65 4.66
C ASP A 21 20.20 1.61 5.20
N PRO A 22 20.38 2.16 6.42
CA PRO A 22 19.40 3.05 7.06
C PRO A 22 19.08 4.31 6.26
N GLU A 23 20.07 4.88 5.56
CA GLU A 23 19.87 6.07 4.71
C GLU A 23 19.06 5.72 3.46
N GLU A 24 19.33 4.59 2.85
CA GLU A 24 18.54 4.10 1.72
C GLU A 24 17.09 3.75 2.11
N ILE A 25 16.90 3.16 3.31
CA ILE A 25 15.56 2.89 3.86
C ILE A 25 14.80 4.22 4.02
N LEU A 26 15.45 5.23 4.63
CA LEU A 26 14.85 6.54 4.80
C LEU A 26 14.48 7.15 3.45
N ARG A 27 15.42 7.20 2.52
CA ARG A 27 15.22 7.84 1.22
C ARG A 27 14.19 7.10 0.35
N LYS A 28 14.30 5.77 0.21
CA LYS A 28 13.47 4.99 -0.72
C LYS A 28 12.14 4.52 -0.11
N HIS A 29 12.07 4.26 1.18
CA HIS A 29 10.86 3.74 1.78
C HIS A 29 10.04 4.78 2.51
N ILE A 30 10.67 5.63 3.32
CA ILE A 30 9.92 6.62 4.10
C ILE A 30 9.45 7.77 3.20
N THR A 31 10.36 8.34 2.39
CA THR A 31 10.01 9.45 1.50
C THR A 31 8.91 9.06 0.53
N ASP A 32 9.05 7.92 -0.16
CA ASP A 32 7.99 7.37 -1.03
C ASP A 32 6.67 7.22 -0.28
N SER A 33 6.71 6.69 0.96
CA SER A 33 5.50 6.51 1.76
C SER A 33 4.83 7.81 2.14
N LEU A 34 5.58 8.89 2.35
CA LEU A 34 5.03 10.21 2.62
C LEU A 34 4.34 10.82 1.38
N PHE A 35 4.91 10.64 0.18
CA PHE A 35 4.22 11.03 -1.06
C PHE A 35 2.93 10.23 -1.27
N PHE A 36 2.97 8.94 -0.95
CA PHE A 36 1.78 8.10 -0.99
C PHE A 36 0.73 8.59 0.02
N ALA A 37 1.12 8.86 1.26
CA ALA A 37 0.22 9.38 2.29
C ALA A 37 -0.43 10.70 1.87
N ALA A 38 0.34 11.63 1.28
CA ALA A 38 -0.19 12.89 0.75
C ALA A 38 -1.24 12.66 -0.37
N ALA A 39 -1.06 11.65 -1.22
CA ALA A 39 -2.05 11.29 -2.23
C ALA A 39 -3.34 10.74 -1.60
N ILE A 40 -3.22 9.91 -0.55
CA ILE A 40 -4.38 9.40 0.22
C ILE A 40 -5.11 10.54 0.93
N GLU A 41 -4.40 11.43 1.61
CA GLU A 41 -4.98 12.60 2.28
C GLU A 41 -5.74 13.48 1.28
N LYS A 42 -5.13 13.80 0.15
CA LYS A 42 -5.76 14.59 -0.92
C LYS A 42 -7.03 13.95 -1.48
N SER A 43 -7.12 12.63 -1.48
CA SER A 43 -8.32 11.91 -1.94
C SER A 43 -9.51 12.03 -0.99
N GLY A 44 -9.29 12.43 0.27
CA GLY A 44 -10.30 12.47 1.30
C GLY A 44 -10.77 11.09 1.79
N ALA A 45 -9.99 10.03 1.51
CA ALA A 45 -10.33 8.67 1.95
C ALA A 45 -10.21 8.54 3.48
N ASP A 46 -11.20 7.92 4.09
CA ASP A 46 -11.26 7.60 5.54
C ASP A 46 -10.66 6.22 5.86
N SER A 47 -10.45 5.41 4.84
CA SER A 47 -9.95 4.04 4.96
C SER A 47 -9.08 3.66 3.76
N LEU A 48 -8.00 2.94 4.03
CA LEU A 48 -7.00 2.49 3.05
C LEU A 48 -6.76 1.00 3.19
N ILE A 49 -6.71 0.29 2.06
CA ILE A 49 -6.10 -1.03 1.99
C ILE A 49 -4.83 -0.97 1.13
N ASP A 50 -3.70 -1.46 1.66
CA ASP A 50 -2.43 -1.57 0.95
C ASP A 50 -2.20 -3.03 0.53
N ILE A 51 -2.17 -3.28 -0.77
CA ILE A 51 -2.08 -4.63 -1.36
C ILE A 51 -0.63 -5.01 -1.60
N GLY A 52 -0.22 -6.14 -0.98
CA GLY A 52 1.17 -6.58 -1.05
C GLY A 52 2.11 -5.72 -0.21
N SER A 53 1.67 -5.32 0.98
CA SER A 53 2.36 -4.37 1.87
C SER A 53 3.80 -4.76 2.24
N GLY A 54 4.17 -6.03 2.11
CA GLY A 54 5.53 -6.51 2.35
C GLY A 54 6.04 -6.21 3.75
N ALA A 55 7.02 -5.33 3.86
CA ALA A 55 7.57 -4.86 5.12
C ALA A 55 6.75 -3.72 5.78
N GLY A 56 5.54 -3.44 5.28
CA GLY A 56 4.68 -2.38 5.77
C GLY A 56 4.92 -1.01 5.14
N PHE A 57 5.44 -1.00 3.91
CA PHE A 57 5.62 0.23 3.13
C PHE A 57 4.76 0.18 1.85
N PRO A 58 3.89 1.18 1.65
CA PRO A 58 3.79 2.47 2.36
C PRO A 58 2.88 2.49 3.59
N SER A 59 2.23 1.39 3.96
CA SER A 59 1.12 1.35 4.91
C SER A 59 1.45 1.83 6.34
N LEU A 60 2.57 1.37 6.95
CA LEU A 60 2.94 1.78 8.32
C LEU A 60 3.25 3.28 8.44
N PRO A 61 4.11 3.88 7.57
CA PRO A 61 4.32 5.32 7.60
C PRO A 61 3.03 6.12 7.33
N THR A 62 2.18 5.65 6.41
CA THR A 62 0.89 6.30 6.12
C THR A 62 -0.01 6.31 7.35
N ALA A 63 -0.16 5.18 8.04
CA ALA A 63 -0.93 5.11 9.27
C ALA A 63 -0.38 6.02 10.38
N ALA A 64 0.94 6.15 10.47
CA ALA A 64 1.58 7.02 11.47
C ALA A 64 1.32 8.51 11.23
N VAL A 65 1.24 8.96 9.97
CA VAL A 65 1.06 10.38 9.63
C VAL A 65 -0.39 10.78 9.39
N LEU A 66 -1.27 9.81 9.13
CA LEU A 66 -2.71 10.01 8.92
C LEU A 66 -3.53 9.26 9.98
N PRO A 67 -3.58 9.74 11.24
CA PRO A 67 -4.24 9.01 12.33
C PRO A 67 -5.77 8.91 12.18
N SER A 68 -6.37 9.70 11.30
CA SER A 68 -7.81 9.66 10.98
C SER A 68 -8.18 8.66 9.88
N VAL A 69 -7.20 8.02 9.24
CA VAL A 69 -7.40 7.03 8.18
C VAL A 69 -7.19 5.63 8.73
N ASP A 70 -8.19 4.75 8.64
CA ASP A 70 -8.06 3.35 9.00
C ASP A 70 -7.23 2.60 7.95
N VAL A 71 -6.06 2.09 8.31
CA VAL A 71 -5.13 1.43 7.40
C VAL A 71 -5.14 -0.08 7.59
N CYS A 72 -5.43 -0.81 6.51
CA CYS A 72 -5.35 -2.25 6.42
C CYS A 72 -4.20 -2.65 5.49
N ALA A 73 -3.19 -3.35 6.01
CA ALA A 73 -2.11 -3.92 5.21
C ALA A 73 -2.43 -5.37 4.86
N LEU A 74 -2.51 -5.70 3.58
CA LEU A 74 -2.74 -7.06 3.08
C LEU A 74 -1.45 -7.64 2.50
N ASP A 75 -1.03 -8.80 2.97
CA ASP A 75 0.08 -9.57 2.38
C ASP A 75 -0.22 -11.07 2.48
N SER A 76 0.15 -11.85 1.48
CA SER A 76 -0.06 -13.30 1.48
C SER A 76 0.82 -14.04 2.49
N THR A 77 1.85 -13.40 3.03
CA THR A 77 2.84 -13.99 3.93
C THR A 77 2.51 -13.69 5.39
N ALA A 78 2.00 -14.66 6.12
CA ALA A 78 1.61 -14.50 7.53
C ALA A 78 2.73 -13.93 8.43
N LYS A 79 3.99 -14.31 8.20
CA LYS A 79 5.14 -13.77 8.98
C LYS A 79 5.28 -12.26 8.82
N LYS A 80 5.02 -11.72 7.60
CA LYS A 80 5.08 -10.28 7.34
C LYS A 80 3.94 -9.54 8.03
N THR A 81 2.74 -10.10 8.04
CA THR A 81 1.59 -9.49 8.71
C THR A 81 1.76 -9.45 10.23
N VAL A 82 2.33 -10.50 10.83
CA VAL A 82 2.70 -10.50 12.25
C VAL A 82 3.73 -9.40 12.54
N TYR A 83 4.80 -9.31 11.74
CA TYR A 83 5.81 -8.27 11.87
C TYR A 83 5.20 -6.85 11.81
N MET A 84 4.35 -6.60 10.81
CA MET A 84 3.68 -5.29 10.66
C MET A 84 2.82 -4.96 11.87
N LYS A 85 2.04 -5.91 12.36
CA LYS A 85 1.21 -5.74 13.57
C LYS A 85 2.05 -5.39 14.80
N GLU A 86 3.11 -6.14 15.06
CA GLU A 86 4.02 -5.89 16.20
C GLU A 86 4.73 -4.54 16.07
N THR A 87 5.11 -4.16 14.85
CA THR A 87 5.73 -2.86 14.58
C THR A 87 4.76 -1.71 14.83
N ALA A 88 3.51 -1.83 14.39
CA ALA A 88 2.47 -0.83 14.65
C ALA A 88 2.23 -0.66 16.15
N ILE A 89 2.08 -1.76 16.90
CA ILE A 89 1.90 -1.73 18.36
C ILE A 89 3.10 -1.05 19.03
N GLY A 90 4.33 -1.45 18.69
CA GLY A 90 5.54 -0.88 19.27
C GLY A 90 5.80 0.59 18.90
N ALA A 91 5.18 1.08 17.84
CA ALA A 91 5.21 2.48 17.40
C ALA A 91 4.02 3.32 17.91
N GLY A 92 3.07 2.71 18.62
CA GLY A 92 1.86 3.39 19.10
C GLY A 92 0.87 3.75 17.98
N ILE A 93 0.90 3.05 16.84
CA ILE A 93 0.01 3.28 15.70
C ILE A 93 -1.27 2.49 15.94
N SER A 94 -2.36 3.16 16.31
CA SER A 94 -3.64 2.55 16.70
C SER A 94 -4.62 2.33 15.53
N ASN A 95 -4.46 3.06 14.44
CA ASN A 95 -5.31 3.02 13.24
C ASN A 95 -4.80 2.03 12.16
N PHE A 96 -4.05 1.01 12.58
CA PHE A 96 -3.43 0.04 11.69
C PHE A 96 -3.83 -1.40 12.02
N ARG A 97 -4.15 -2.16 10.98
CA ARG A 97 -4.28 -3.62 11.07
C ARG A 97 -3.59 -4.29 9.88
N SER A 98 -3.21 -5.55 10.06
CA SER A 98 -2.65 -6.37 8.98
C SER A 98 -3.42 -7.69 8.82
N VAL A 99 -3.57 -8.15 7.59
CA VAL A 99 -4.33 -9.36 7.22
C VAL A 99 -3.47 -10.24 6.33
N ALA A 100 -3.38 -11.53 6.69
CA ALA A 100 -2.69 -12.53 5.88
C ALA A 100 -3.69 -13.19 4.93
N ALA A 101 -3.69 -12.77 3.65
CA ALA A 101 -4.54 -13.36 2.61
C ALA A 101 -3.99 -13.04 1.21
N ARG A 102 -4.40 -13.81 0.22
CA ARG A 102 -4.23 -13.46 -1.18
C ARG A 102 -5.26 -12.38 -1.57
N ALA A 103 -4.82 -11.39 -2.35
CA ALA A 103 -5.71 -10.31 -2.78
C ALA A 103 -6.90 -10.82 -3.59
N GLU A 104 -6.65 -11.80 -4.47
CA GLU A 104 -7.65 -12.44 -5.31
C GLU A 104 -8.77 -13.09 -4.47
N GLU A 105 -8.40 -13.72 -3.35
CA GLU A 105 -9.36 -14.37 -2.45
C GLU A 105 -10.09 -13.35 -1.58
N ALA A 106 -9.34 -12.44 -0.95
CA ALA A 106 -9.88 -11.43 -0.06
C ALA A 106 -10.85 -10.45 -0.76
N GLY A 107 -10.54 -10.07 -2.01
CA GLY A 107 -11.39 -9.19 -2.84
C GLY A 107 -12.75 -9.79 -3.21
N HIS A 108 -12.94 -11.09 -3.03
CA HIS A 108 -14.23 -11.77 -3.21
C HIS A 108 -15.05 -11.89 -1.92
N THR A 109 -14.47 -11.57 -0.76
CA THR A 109 -15.20 -11.65 0.51
C THR A 109 -16.05 -10.40 0.72
N GLY A 110 -17.31 -10.58 1.17
CA GLY A 110 -18.19 -9.44 1.49
C GLY A 110 -17.65 -8.52 2.61
N ALA A 111 -16.72 -9.01 3.42
CA ALA A 111 -16.10 -8.24 4.49
C ALA A 111 -15.07 -7.21 3.99
N MET A 112 -14.52 -7.39 2.78
CA MET A 112 -13.45 -6.53 2.25
C MET A 112 -13.79 -5.90 0.89
N ARG A 113 -14.70 -6.52 0.14
CA ARG A 113 -15.08 -6.05 -1.18
C ARG A 113 -15.83 -4.72 -1.09
N GLU A 114 -15.37 -3.72 -1.87
CA GLU A 114 -15.99 -2.38 -1.99
C GLU A 114 -16.18 -1.66 -0.63
N THR A 115 -15.28 -1.89 0.34
CA THR A 115 -15.41 -1.33 1.68
C THR A 115 -14.43 -0.20 1.98
N PHE A 116 -13.34 -0.06 1.19
CA PHE A 116 -12.30 0.94 1.46
C PHE A 116 -12.48 2.20 0.61
N GLY A 117 -12.20 3.36 1.21
CA GLY A 117 -12.14 4.64 0.50
C GLY A 117 -10.99 4.72 -0.49
N ALA A 118 -9.89 4.07 -0.16
CA ALA A 118 -8.71 3.98 -1.02
C ALA A 118 -8.11 2.57 -1.03
N ALA A 119 -7.51 2.19 -2.17
CA ALA A 119 -6.57 1.08 -2.24
C ALA A 119 -5.19 1.59 -2.70
N GLY A 120 -4.14 0.96 -2.23
CA GLY A 120 -2.77 1.23 -2.61
C GLY A 120 -1.99 -0.01 -3.00
N ALA A 121 -0.97 0.16 -3.83
CA ALA A 121 0.02 -0.88 -4.09
C ALA A 121 1.36 -0.26 -4.51
N ARG A 122 2.47 -0.89 -4.06
CA ARG A 122 3.83 -0.52 -4.41
C ARG A 122 4.62 -1.76 -4.85
N ALA A 123 5.26 -1.70 -6.05
CA ALA A 123 6.20 -2.71 -6.54
C ALA A 123 5.67 -4.17 -6.56
N VAL A 124 4.36 -4.38 -6.73
CA VAL A 124 3.74 -5.71 -6.72
C VAL A 124 3.69 -6.32 -8.12
N ALA A 125 3.20 -5.55 -9.11
CA ALA A 125 3.00 -6.02 -10.49
C ALA A 125 2.88 -4.83 -11.46
N ASN A 126 2.68 -5.11 -12.76
CA ASN A 126 2.32 -4.05 -13.70
C ASN A 126 0.92 -3.48 -13.41
N LEU A 127 0.63 -2.28 -13.92
CA LEU A 127 -0.58 -1.55 -13.57
C LEU A 127 -1.88 -2.28 -13.95
N ARG A 128 -1.88 -3.05 -15.05
CA ARG A 128 -3.06 -3.84 -15.45
C ARG A 128 -3.44 -4.87 -14.40
N VAL A 129 -2.45 -5.62 -13.90
CA VAL A 129 -2.66 -6.60 -12.83
C VAL A 129 -3.04 -5.91 -11.52
N LEU A 130 -2.39 -4.78 -11.19
CA LEU A 130 -2.74 -4.01 -9.99
C LEU A 130 -4.18 -3.53 -10.00
N LEU A 131 -4.71 -3.12 -11.14
CA LEU A 131 -6.13 -2.74 -11.26
C LEU A 131 -7.04 -3.91 -10.87
N GLU A 132 -6.76 -5.11 -11.39
CA GLU A 132 -7.55 -6.31 -11.06
C GLU A 132 -7.46 -6.70 -9.58
N LEU A 133 -6.28 -6.55 -8.96
CA LEU A 133 -6.03 -6.90 -7.57
C LEU A 133 -6.57 -5.88 -6.57
N CYS A 134 -6.58 -4.58 -6.92
CA CYS A 134 -6.84 -3.50 -5.99
C CYS A 134 -8.28 -2.95 -6.09
N THR A 135 -8.83 -2.84 -7.30
CA THR A 135 -10.14 -2.21 -7.49
C THR A 135 -11.29 -2.96 -6.80
N PRO A 136 -11.27 -4.30 -6.63
CA PRO A 136 -12.33 -4.99 -5.90
C PRO A 136 -12.52 -4.53 -4.45
N PHE A 137 -11.51 -3.94 -3.83
CA PHE A 137 -11.58 -3.44 -2.46
C PHE A 137 -12.14 -2.03 -2.36
N VAL A 138 -12.06 -1.26 -3.45
CA VAL A 138 -12.41 0.16 -3.46
C VAL A 138 -13.92 0.34 -3.57
N ARG A 139 -14.50 1.09 -2.64
CA ARG A 139 -15.92 1.48 -2.72
C ARG A 139 -16.16 2.40 -3.92
N ARG A 140 -17.39 2.48 -4.40
CA ARG A 140 -17.75 3.40 -5.49
C ARG A 140 -17.41 4.85 -5.13
N GLY A 141 -16.75 5.53 -6.05
CA GLY A 141 -16.24 6.89 -5.85
C GLY A 141 -14.92 6.96 -5.05
N GLY A 142 -14.37 5.82 -4.62
CA GLY A 142 -13.05 5.76 -4.00
C GLY A 142 -11.92 5.80 -5.03
N VAL A 143 -10.67 5.67 -4.56
CA VAL A 143 -9.48 5.83 -5.39
C VAL A 143 -8.55 4.62 -5.28
N PHE A 144 -7.82 4.35 -6.35
CA PHE A 144 -6.67 3.45 -6.33
C PHE A 144 -5.40 4.25 -6.63
N VAL A 145 -4.40 4.15 -5.75
CA VAL A 145 -3.10 4.82 -5.86
C VAL A 145 -2.01 3.78 -6.10
N ALA A 146 -1.42 3.79 -7.30
CA ALA A 146 -0.30 2.92 -7.66
C ALA A 146 1.02 3.68 -7.60
N MET A 147 1.97 3.20 -6.81
CA MET A 147 3.35 3.72 -6.83
C MET A 147 4.15 2.97 -7.88
N LYS A 148 4.62 3.70 -8.89
CA LYS A 148 5.31 3.16 -10.05
C LYS A 148 6.63 3.90 -10.29
N GLY A 149 7.58 3.24 -10.95
CA GLY A 149 8.82 3.83 -11.41
C GLY A 149 8.69 4.55 -12.75
N GLU A 150 9.78 4.62 -13.48
CA GLU A 150 9.92 5.35 -14.76
C GLU A 150 8.91 4.92 -15.84
N SER A 151 8.48 3.66 -15.84
CA SER A 151 7.50 3.11 -16.78
C SER A 151 6.05 3.55 -16.52
N ALA A 152 5.78 4.35 -15.49
CA ALA A 152 4.41 4.71 -15.05
C ALA A 152 3.51 5.21 -16.18
N LYS A 153 4.01 6.11 -17.03
CA LYS A 153 3.24 6.68 -18.14
C LYS A 153 2.90 5.65 -19.21
N GLU A 154 3.80 4.74 -19.49
CA GLU A 154 3.60 3.66 -20.46
C GLU A 154 2.60 2.64 -19.93
N GLU A 155 2.82 2.15 -18.71
CA GLU A 155 1.89 1.25 -18.05
C GLU A 155 0.47 1.84 -17.95
N ALA A 156 0.34 3.15 -17.69
CA ALA A 156 -0.95 3.83 -17.67
C ALA A 156 -1.65 3.85 -19.03
N ARG A 157 -0.91 3.98 -20.13
CA ARG A 157 -1.48 3.88 -21.48
C ARG A 157 -1.97 2.46 -21.78
N GLU A 158 -1.18 1.46 -21.45
CA GLU A 158 -1.52 0.04 -21.66
C GLU A 158 -2.70 -0.41 -20.79
N ALA A 159 -2.83 0.16 -19.59
CA ALA A 159 -3.88 -0.18 -18.64
C ALA A 159 -5.26 0.44 -18.95
N LYS A 160 -5.37 1.38 -19.92
CA LYS A 160 -6.62 2.09 -20.21
C LYS A 160 -7.82 1.18 -20.45
N SER A 161 -7.63 0.13 -21.24
CA SER A 161 -8.71 -0.82 -21.54
C SER A 161 -9.16 -1.59 -20.30
N ALA A 162 -8.21 -2.05 -19.48
CA ALA A 162 -8.49 -2.74 -18.22
C ALA A 162 -9.20 -1.80 -17.23
N ALA A 163 -8.73 -0.56 -17.08
CA ALA A 163 -9.37 0.44 -16.24
C ALA A 163 -10.83 0.65 -16.62
N LYS A 164 -11.11 0.85 -17.91
CA LYS A 164 -12.48 1.03 -18.41
C LYS A 164 -13.38 -0.17 -18.13
N LEU A 165 -12.88 -1.40 -18.31
CA LEU A 165 -13.63 -2.62 -18.01
C LEU A 165 -13.98 -2.74 -16.51
N LEU A 166 -13.08 -2.25 -15.64
CA LEU A 166 -13.26 -2.26 -14.19
C LEU A 166 -14.03 -1.02 -13.66
N GLY A 167 -14.51 -0.15 -14.56
CA GLY A 167 -15.24 1.06 -14.17
C GLY A 167 -14.35 2.15 -13.56
N CYS A 168 -13.05 2.14 -13.87
CA CYS A 168 -12.08 3.10 -13.39
C CYS A 168 -11.62 4.06 -14.49
N GLU A 169 -11.18 5.25 -14.09
CA GLU A 169 -10.53 6.21 -14.97
C GLU A 169 -9.23 6.72 -14.33
N LEU A 170 -8.27 7.08 -15.17
CA LEU A 170 -7.04 7.71 -14.71
C LEU A 170 -7.31 9.19 -14.40
N SER A 171 -7.20 9.58 -13.14
CA SER A 171 -7.39 10.97 -12.70
C SER A 171 -6.13 11.82 -12.85
N SER A 172 -4.97 11.30 -12.45
CA SER A 172 -3.70 12.05 -12.53
C SER A 172 -2.48 11.12 -12.46
N ILE A 173 -1.35 11.63 -12.95
CA ILE A 173 -0.02 11.06 -12.71
C ILE A 173 0.80 12.17 -12.05
N ALA A 174 1.32 11.92 -10.84
CA ALA A 174 2.23 12.82 -10.15
C ALA A 174 3.65 12.23 -10.18
N GLU A 175 4.63 13.06 -10.47
CA GLU A 175 6.05 12.71 -10.44
C GLU A 175 6.71 13.44 -9.26
N TYR A 176 7.61 12.75 -8.58
CA TYR A 176 8.46 13.31 -7.53
C TYR A 176 9.87 12.74 -7.64
N SER A 177 10.86 13.51 -7.25
CA SER A 177 12.28 13.17 -7.30
C SER A 177 12.93 13.32 -5.93
#